data_a1a9168cef937cf5ebc5e69f629d83f2
#
_entry.id   a1a9168cef937cf5ebc5e69f629d83f2
#
_cell.length_a   1.000
_cell.length_b   1.000
_cell.length_c   1.000
_cell.angle_alpha   90.00
_cell.angle_beta   90.00
_cell.angle_gamma   90.00
#
_symmetry.space_group_name_H-M   'P 1'
#
loop_
_entity.id
_entity.type
_entity.pdbx_description
1 polymer ?
#
loop_
_entity_poly.entity_id
_entity_poly.type
_entity_poly.pdbx_seq_one_letter_code
_entity_poly.pdbx_strand_id
1 'polypeptide(L)'
;MDAKGTRRKDRSPREGEATQMEGPDLESVIERAQGHDAEALGEIYRLYVRRVFGLCRYMLDSRESAEDATSEVFLKLQRSIESYDGSIPFVRWLLRVTGNQCIDALRRRKRGRQVIVEVEEGVAVIDVASPEPSPLSAVLSTEERAQVRDAISHLPENYRVPLVLRYYGELSYDEIGQQLDLQKNYVAALIFRAKQELRRKLGHRSK
;
A
#
# COMPACT_ATOMS: atom_id res chain seq x y z
N MET A 1 57.19 19.03 -15.14
CA MET A 1 56.80 17.65 -14.81
C MET A 1 55.55 17.73 -14.01
N ASP A 2 54.42 17.72 -14.69
CA ASP A 2 53.08 17.96 -14.10
C ASP A 2 52.35 16.65 -13.96
N ALA A 3 52.09 16.24 -12.72
CA ALA A 3 51.24 15.11 -12.42
C ALA A 3 49.83 15.60 -12.07
N LYS A 4 48.91 15.55 -13.05
CA LYS A 4 47.49 15.79 -12.86
C LYS A 4 46.83 14.59 -12.19
N GLY A 5 46.54 14.69 -10.90
CA GLY A 5 45.70 13.74 -10.17
C GLY A 5 44.23 13.86 -10.56
N THR A 6 43.71 12.85 -11.24
CA THR A 6 42.29 12.75 -11.63
C THR A 6 41.50 12.28 -10.39
N ARG A 7 40.78 13.19 -9.73
CA ARG A 7 39.78 12.87 -8.71
C ARG A 7 38.63 12.12 -9.38
N ARG A 8 38.51 10.81 -9.14
CA ARG A 8 37.29 10.06 -9.39
C ARG A 8 36.19 10.61 -8.46
N LYS A 9 35.18 11.26 -9.05
CA LYS A 9 33.92 11.58 -8.37
C LYS A 9 33.19 10.27 -8.09
N ASP A 10 33.16 9.92 -6.83
CA ASP A 10 32.27 8.90 -6.28
C ASP A 10 30.83 9.38 -6.53
N ARG A 11 30.14 8.74 -7.46
CA ARG A 11 28.72 8.96 -7.70
C ARG A 11 27.94 7.98 -6.83
N SER A 12 27.56 8.42 -5.66
CA SER A 12 26.48 7.75 -4.92
C SER A 12 25.23 7.64 -5.80
N PRO A 13 24.56 6.49 -5.82
CA PRO A 13 23.33 6.33 -6.61
C PRO A 13 22.26 7.29 -6.07
N ARG A 14 21.68 8.08 -6.96
CA ARG A 14 20.57 8.97 -6.62
C ARG A 14 19.39 8.13 -6.14
N GLU A 15 18.98 8.33 -4.89
CA GLU A 15 17.73 7.82 -4.34
C GLU A 15 16.56 8.42 -5.12
N GLY A 16 15.92 7.63 -5.98
CA GLY A 16 14.72 8.12 -6.67
C GLY A 16 14.22 7.31 -7.85
N GLU A 17 14.99 6.37 -8.37
CA GLU A 17 14.53 5.53 -9.48
C GLU A 17 14.26 4.10 -8.99
N ALA A 18 13.08 3.89 -8.38
CA ALA A 18 12.50 2.56 -8.39
C ALA A 18 12.05 2.32 -9.84
N THR A 19 12.93 1.73 -10.64
CA THR A 19 12.64 1.24 -11.98
C THR A 19 11.42 0.34 -11.86
N GLN A 20 10.26 0.82 -12.34
CA GLN A 20 9.12 -0.03 -12.62
C GLN A 20 9.59 -0.92 -13.76
N MET A 21 9.95 -2.15 -13.46
CA MET A 21 10.06 -3.18 -14.49
C MET A 21 8.63 -3.47 -14.95
N GLU A 22 8.19 -2.76 -15.98
CA GLU A 22 6.99 -3.05 -16.74
C GLU A 22 7.48 -3.58 -18.08
N GLY A 23 7.27 -4.86 -18.36
CA GLY A 23 7.68 -5.42 -19.62
C GLY A 23 7.97 -6.93 -19.55
N PRO A 24 8.46 -7.53 -20.62
CA PRO A 24 8.75 -8.97 -20.74
C PRO A 24 9.66 -9.51 -19.63
N ASP A 25 10.51 -8.67 -19.04
CA ASP A 25 11.40 -9.07 -17.95
C ASP A 25 10.63 -9.43 -16.66
N LEU A 26 9.60 -8.66 -16.31
CA LEU A 26 8.81 -8.94 -15.11
C LEU A 26 7.97 -10.22 -15.25
N GLU A 27 7.40 -10.46 -16.43
CA GLU A 27 6.60 -11.65 -16.73
C GLU A 27 7.46 -12.91 -16.59
N SER A 28 8.66 -12.90 -17.17
CA SER A 28 9.65 -13.98 -17.03
C SER A 28 10.05 -14.22 -15.57
N VAL A 29 10.24 -13.16 -14.78
CA VAL A 29 10.54 -13.29 -13.34
C VAL A 29 9.37 -13.92 -12.58
N ILE A 30 8.13 -13.53 -12.91
CA ILE A 30 6.93 -14.10 -12.28
C ILE A 30 6.79 -15.59 -12.64
N GLU A 31 6.97 -15.98 -13.92
CA GLU A 31 6.91 -17.38 -14.34
C GLU A 31 7.95 -18.24 -13.62
N ARG A 32 9.19 -17.77 -13.50
CA ARG A 32 10.24 -18.46 -12.75
C ARG A 32 9.87 -18.59 -11.25
N ALA A 33 9.32 -17.53 -10.67
CA ALA A 33 8.90 -17.51 -9.28
C ALA A 33 7.72 -18.48 -9.02
N GLN A 34 6.80 -18.64 -9.98
CA GLN A 34 5.76 -19.67 -9.95
C GLN A 34 6.34 -21.09 -9.99
N GLY A 35 7.50 -21.26 -10.63
CA GLY A 35 8.30 -22.48 -10.58
C GLY A 35 9.16 -22.64 -9.32
N HIS A 36 8.94 -21.82 -8.27
CA HIS A 36 9.69 -21.82 -7.01
C HIS A 36 11.18 -21.46 -7.13
N ASP A 37 11.58 -20.74 -8.20
CA ASP A 37 12.93 -20.20 -8.33
C ASP A 37 13.20 -19.18 -7.22
N ALA A 38 14.12 -19.50 -6.31
CA ALA A 38 14.46 -18.65 -5.17
C ALA A 38 15.08 -17.31 -5.58
N GLU A 39 15.81 -17.27 -6.71
CA GLU A 39 16.40 -16.04 -7.24
C GLU A 39 15.32 -15.11 -7.77
N ALA A 40 14.35 -15.63 -8.52
CA ALA A 40 13.21 -14.87 -9.02
C ALA A 40 12.34 -14.33 -7.87
N LEU A 41 12.11 -15.12 -6.82
CA LEU A 41 11.43 -14.64 -5.60
C LEU A 41 12.22 -13.50 -4.92
N GLY A 42 13.56 -13.61 -4.89
CA GLY A 42 14.44 -12.56 -4.41
C GLY A 42 14.38 -11.29 -5.26
N GLU A 43 14.23 -11.41 -6.58
CA GLU A 43 14.02 -10.27 -7.49
C GLU A 43 12.70 -9.57 -7.21
N ILE A 44 11.59 -10.31 -7.07
CA ILE A 44 10.28 -9.77 -6.69
C ILE A 44 10.37 -9.05 -5.34
N TYR A 45 11.05 -9.63 -4.36
CA TYR A 45 11.26 -9.00 -3.07
C TYR A 45 11.95 -7.63 -3.22
N ARG A 46 13.09 -7.57 -3.92
CA ARG A 46 13.83 -6.31 -4.13
C ARG A 46 13.01 -5.23 -4.82
N LEU A 47 12.20 -5.62 -5.81
CA LEU A 47 11.35 -4.72 -6.58
C LEU A 47 10.21 -4.14 -5.73
N TYR A 48 9.58 -4.95 -4.89
CA TYR A 48 8.30 -4.58 -4.28
C TYR A 48 8.32 -4.36 -2.76
N VAL A 49 9.41 -4.71 -2.04
CA VAL A 49 9.46 -4.61 -0.57
C VAL A 49 9.15 -3.20 -0.07
N ARG A 50 9.65 -2.16 -0.74
CA ARG A 50 9.37 -0.77 -0.35
C ARG A 50 7.89 -0.41 -0.48
N ARG A 51 7.23 -0.92 -1.52
CA ARG A 51 5.82 -0.66 -1.79
C ARG A 51 4.92 -1.43 -0.82
N VAL A 52 5.22 -2.69 -0.59
CA VAL A 52 4.53 -3.54 0.41
C VAL A 52 4.68 -2.95 1.81
N PHE A 53 5.91 -2.63 2.23
CA PHE A 53 6.17 -2.01 3.53
C PHE A 53 5.46 -0.67 3.68
N GLY A 54 5.42 0.14 2.61
CA GLY A 54 4.70 1.41 2.59
C GLY A 54 3.21 1.21 2.90
N LEU A 55 2.53 0.26 2.25
CA LEU A 55 1.13 -0.07 2.53
C LEU A 55 0.94 -0.52 3.99
N CYS A 56 1.79 -1.44 4.47
CA CYS A 56 1.76 -1.88 5.86
C CYS A 56 1.93 -0.70 6.84
N ARG A 57 2.85 0.23 6.58
CA ARG A 57 3.09 1.42 7.40
C ARG A 57 1.92 2.40 7.46
N TYR A 58 1.11 2.47 6.41
CA TYR A 58 -0.11 3.29 6.43
C TYR A 58 -1.27 2.59 7.13
N MET A 59 -1.33 1.26 7.09
CA MET A 59 -2.43 0.50 7.70
C MET A 59 -2.21 0.19 9.17
N LEU A 60 -0.95 -0.06 9.59
CA LEU A 60 -0.60 -0.51 10.94
C LEU A 60 0.00 0.62 11.77
N ASP A 61 -0.20 0.56 13.08
CA ASP A 61 0.14 1.66 13.98
C ASP A 61 1.64 1.75 14.31
N SER A 62 2.34 0.60 14.34
CA SER A 62 3.77 0.58 14.68
C SER A 62 4.63 0.16 13.48
N ARG A 63 5.90 0.58 13.51
CA ARG A 63 6.90 0.15 12.53
C ARG A 63 7.15 -1.36 12.61
N GLU A 64 7.25 -1.89 13.80
CA GLU A 64 7.46 -3.31 14.08
C GLU A 64 6.33 -4.15 13.46
N SER A 65 5.07 -3.81 13.73
CA SER A 65 3.92 -4.50 13.11
C SER A 65 3.93 -4.42 11.58
N ALA A 66 4.44 -3.34 11.00
CA ALA A 66 4.55 -3.19 9.56
C ALA A 66 5.69 -4.05 8.98
N GLU A 67 6.82 -4.17 9.69
CA GLU A 67 7.95 -5.04 9.32
C GLU A 67 7.52 -6.52 9.39
N ASP A 68 6.84 -6.92 10.45
CA ASP A 68 6.29 -8.27 10.60
C ASP A 68 5.28 -8.61 9.49
N ALA A 69 4.32 -7.72 9.25
CA ALA A 69 3.33 -7.91 8.18
C ALA A 69 3.99 -7.98 6.80
N THR A 70 5.03 -7.18 6.55
CA THR A 70 5.80 -7.23 5.30
C THR A 70 6.47 -8.59 5.12
N SER A 71 7.13 -9.10 6.15
CA SER A 71 7.77 -10.41 6.14
C SER A 71 6.74 -11.53 5.87
N GLU A 72 5.59 -11.46 6.55
CA GLU A 72 4.48 -12.39 6.35
C GLU A 72 3.89 -12.36 4.93
N VAL A 73 3.82 -11.17 4.30
CA VAL A 73 3.36 -11.03 2.91
C VAL A 73 4.29 -11.80 1.96
N PHE A 74 5.60 -11.66 2.11
CA PHE A 74 6.55 -12.35 1.23
C PHE A 74 6.62 -13.86 1.49
N LEU A 75 6.41 -14.30 2.73
CA LEU A 75 6.24 -15.73 3.04
C LEU A 75 4.95 -16.30 2.43
N LYS A 76 3.86 -15.53 2.46
CA LYS A 76 2.60 -15.91 1.78
C LYS A 76 2.77 -15.90 0.27
N LEU A 77 3.45 -14.89 -0.29
CA LEU A 77 3.74 -14.79 -1.72
C LEU A 77 4.37 -16.09 -2.23
N GLN A 78 5.40 -16.58 -1.57
CA GLN A 78 6.09 -17.82 -1.97
C GLN A 78 5.14 -19.02 -2.12
N ARG A 79 4.06 -19.05 -1.33
CA ARG A 79 3.06 -20.13 -1.35
C ARG A 79 1.89 -19.88 -2.29
N SER A 80 1.60 -18.62 -2.59
CA SER A 80 0.39 -18.22 -3.32
C SER A 80 0.65 -17.68 -4.72
N ILE A 81 1.91 -17.52 -5.11
CA ILE A 81 2.26 -16.94 -6.42
C ILE A 81 1.78 -17.82 -7.59
N GLU A 82 1.66 -19.13 -7.38
CA GLU A 82 1.06 -20.06 -8.34
C GLU A 82 -0.38 -19.71 -8.68
N SER A 83 -1.11 -19.07 -7.75
CA SER A 83 -2.50 -18.65 -7.97
C SER A 83 -2.63 -17.34 -8.74
N TYR A 84 -1.53 -16.67 -9.06
CA TYR A 84 -1.55 -15.48 -9.90
C TYR A 84 -1.70 -15.89 -11.38
N ASP A 85 -2.80 -15.49 -11.99
CA ASP A 85 -3.24 -15.89 -13.33
C ASP A 85 -3.01 -14.82 -14.41
N GLY A 86 -2.38 -13.69 -14.05
CA GLY A 86 -2.15 -12.58 -14.99
C GLY A 86 -3.38 -11.73 -15.32
N SER A 87 -4.56 -12.01 -14.77
CA SER A 87 -5.82 -11.28 -15.07
C SER A 87 -5.79 -9.82 -14.65
N ILE A 88 -4.94 -9.47 -13.69
CA ILE A 88 -4.68 -8.10 -13.23
C ILE A 88 -3.17 -7.86 -13.12
N PRO A 89 -2.67 -6.61 -13.18
CA PRO A 89 -1.26 -6.32 -12.98
C PRO A 89 -0.71 -6.92 -11.68
N PHE A 90 0.49 -7.53 -11.75
CA PHE A 90 1.09 -8.24 -10.60
C PHE A 90 1.18 -7.39 -9.34
N VAL A 91 1.58 -6.12 -9.48
CA VAL A 91 1.66 -5.21 -8.35
C VAL A 91 0.31 -5.02 -7.66
N ARG A 92 -0.78 -4.97 -8.41
CA ARG A 92 -2.14 -4.83 -7.87
C ARG A 92 -2.57 -6.09 -7.11
N TRP A 93 -2.27 -7.26 -7.67
CA TRP A 93 -2.48 -8.53 -6.99
C TRP A 93 -1.68 -8.60 -5.67
N LEU A 94 -0.39 -8.24 -5.69
CA LEU A 94 0.47 -8.23 -4.52
C LEU A 94 -0.03 -7.25 -3.44
N LEU A 95 -0.47 -6.05 -3.83
CA LEU A 95 -1.04 -5.08 -2.88
C LEU A 95 -2.37 -5.56 -2.29
N ARG A 96 -3.17 -6.32 -3.05
CA ARG A 96 -4.37 -6.99 -2.53
C ARG A 96 -4.02 -8.04 -1.47
N VAL A 97 -3.00 -8.87 -1.72
CA VAL A 97 -2.46 -9.83 -0.73
C VAL A 97 -1.96 -9.10 0.51
N THR A 98 -1.25 -7.98 0.32
CA THR A 98 -0.75 -7.14 1.41
C THR A 98 -1.88 -6.55 2.24
N GLY A 99 -2.94 -6.02 1.61
CA GLY A 99 -4.12 -5.50 2.29
C GLY A 99 -4.78 -6.55 3.17
N ASN A 100 -5.00 -7.75 2.64
CA ASN A 100 -5.54 -8.87 3.40
C ASN A 100 -4.67 -9.20 4.63
N GLN A 101 -3.35 -9.25 4.46
CA GLN A 101 -2.43 -9.52 5.58
C GLN A 101 -2.51 -8.45 6.66
N CYS A 102 -2.59 -7.18 6.29
CA CYS A 102 -2.76 -6.09 7.25
C CYS A 102 -4.10 -6.17 7.98
N ILE A 103 -5.20 -6.46 7.28
CA ILE A 103 -6.52 -6.66 7.89
C ILE A 103 -6.48 -7.82 8.89
N ASP A 104 -5.85 -8.95 8.53
CA ASP A 104 -5.69 -10.09 9.43
C ASP A 104 -4.85 -9.72 10.68
N ALA A 105 -3.81 -8.91 10.53
CA ALA A 105 -3.00 -8.42 11.64
C ALA A 105 -3.84 -7.52 12.57
N LEU A 106 -4.65 -6.62 12.02
CA LEU A 106 -5.57 -5.77 12.79
C LEU A 106 -6.64 -6.59 13.52
N ARG A 107 -7.22 -7.59 12.85
CA ARG A 107 -8.19 -8.52 13.45
C ARG A 107 -7.56 -9.34 14.59
N ARG A 108 -6.35 -9.85 14.42
CA ARG A 108 -5.62 -10.60 15.47
C ARG A 108 -5.35 -9.74 16.70
N ARG A 109 -4.92 -8.49 16.50
CA ARG A 109 -4.67 -7.55 17.61
C ARG A 109 -5.92 -7.24 18.43
N LYS A 110 -7.07 -7.21 17.77
CA LYS A 110 -8.37 -6.94 18.40
C LYS A 110 -9.10 -8.21 18.87
N ARG A 111 -8.40 -9.36 19.09
CA ARG A 111 -9.05 -10.57 19.59
C ARG A 111 -9.87 -10.29 20.84
N GLY A 112 -11.20 -10.31 20.69
CA GLY A 112 -12.19 -9.92 21.71
C GLY A 112 -12.95 -8.63 21.39
N ARG A 113 -12.50 -7.79 20.47
CA ARG A 113 -13.30 -6.75 19.83
C ARG A 113 -13.39 -7.11 18.35
N GLN A 114 -14.59 -7.38 17.86
CA GLN A 114 -14.84 -7.39 16.42
C GLN A 114 -14.11 -6.17 15.82
N VAL A 115 -13.41 -6.33 14.69
CA VAL A 115 -13.17 -5.21 13.77
C VAL A 115 -14.53 -4.93 13.15
N ILE A 116 -15.45 -4.53 14.01
CA ILE A 116 -16.66 -3.88 13.61
C ILE A 116 -16.14 -2.52 13.17
N VAL A 117 -16.06 -2.32 11.87
CA VAL A 117 -16.41 -1.02 11.35
C VAL A 117 -17.81 -0.81 11.88
N GLU A 118 -17.93 -0.16 13.05
CA GLU A 118 -19.23 0.20 13.58
C GLU A 118 -19.94 0.91 12.46
N VAL A 119 -21.00 0.27 11.96
CA VAL A 119 -21.86 0.88 10.96
C VAL A 119 -22.52 2.00 11.72
N GLU A 120 -21.97 3.22 11.61
CA GLU A 120 -22.62 4.40 12.17
C GLU A 120 -23.97 4.50 11.48
N GLU A 121 -25.04 4.25 12.21
CA GLU A 121 -26.40 4.48 11.75
C GLU A 121 -26.49 5.93 11.26
N GLY A 122 -26.87 6.12 9.99
CA GLY A 122 -27.01 7.44 9.39
C GLY A 122 -25.94 7.81 8.34
N VAL A 123 -25.13 6.86 7.87
CA VAL A 123 -24.28 7.08 6.70
C VAL A 123 -25.18 7.17 5.46
N ALA A 124 -25.45 8.40 5.01
CA ALA A 124 -26.13 8.61 3.73
C ALA A 124 -25.37 7.88 2.62
N VAL A 125 -26.06 6.98 1.94
CA VAL A 125 -25.56 6.29 0.75
C VAL A 125 -25.32 7.35 -0.32
N ILE A 126 -24.05 7.73 -0.53
CA ILE A 126 -23.68 8.66 -1.57
C ILE A 126 -23.36 7.82 -2.80
N ASP A 127 -24.15 8.03 -3.85
CA ASP A 127 -23.82 7.49 -5.18
C ASP A 127 -22.61 8.24 -5.72
N VAL A 128 -21.41 7.73 -5.45
CA VAL A 128 -20.15 8.34 -5.88
C VAL A 128 -19.60 7.52 -7.04
N ALA A 129 -19.64 8.08 -8.23
CA ALA A 129 -18.83 7.60 -9.34
C ALA A 129 -17.37 7.49 -8.84
N SER A 130 -16.77 6.30 -8.96
CA SER A 130 -15.39 6.03 -8.53
C SER A 130 -14.43 6.95 -9.28
N PRO A 131 -13.84 7.99 -8.66
CA PRO A 131 -12.74 8.68 -9.30
C PRO A 131 -11.54 7.72 -9.36
N GLU A 132 -10.87 7.70 -10.51
CA GLU A 132 -9.64 6.93 -10.66
C GLU A 132 -8.60 7.32 -9.60
N PRO A 133 -7.82 6.37 -9.06
CA PRO A 133 -6.77 6.68 -8.12
C PRO A 133 -5.71 7.53 -8.83
N SER A 134 -5.58 8.79 -8.41
CA SER A 134 -4.46 9.62 -8.81
C SER A 134 -3.21 9.16 -8.04
N PRO A 135 -2.07 8.92 -8.69
CA PRO A 135 -0.83 8.60 -8.02
C PRO A 135 -0.32 9.84 -7.26
N LEU A 136 -0.79 10.04 -6.03
CA LEU A 136 -0.39 11.15 -5.15
C LEU A 136 1.09 11.08 -4.75
N SER A 137 1.76 9.97 -5.03
CA SER A 137 3.13 9.71 -4.56
C SER A 137 4.24 10.37 -5.39
N ALA A 138 3.96 10.81 -6.61
CA ALA A 138 5.01 11.25 -7.53
C ALA A 138 5.43 12.73 -7.37
N VAL A 139 4.63 13.57 -6.70
CA VAL A 139 4.82 15.04 -6.69
C VAL A 139 5.18 15.61 -5.31
N LEU A 140 4.98 14.86 -4.22
CA LEU A 140 5.18 15.37 -2.87
C LEU A 140 6.66 15.28 -2.43
N SER A 141 7.16 16.34 -1.78
CA SER A 141 8.44 16.34 -1.08
C SER A 141 8.47 15.32 0.06
N THR A 142 9.66 14.99 0.56
CA THR A 142 9.82 14.06 1.70
C THR A 142 9.07 14.57 2.94
N GLU A 143 9.06 15.87 3.16
CA GLU A 143 8.39 16.50 4.30
C GLU A 143 6.86 16.43 4.16
N GLU A 144 6.32 16.75 2.98
CA GLU A 144 4.88 16.62 2.69
C GLU A 144 4.40 15.17 2.83
N ARG A 145 5.21 14.20 2.38
CA ARG A 145 4.90 12.76 2.58
C ARG A 145 4.85 12.38 4.06
N ALA A 146 5.75 12.93 4.88
CA ALA A 146 5.76 12.69 6.32
C ALA A 146 4.51 13.31 6.99
N GLN A 147 4.12 14.52 6.60
CA GLN A 147 2.93 15.21 7.09
C GLN A 147 1.63 14.46 6.72
N VAL A 148 1.52 14.00 5.48
CA VAL A 148 0.37 13.20 5.02
C VAL A 148 0.30 11.88 5.77
N ARG A 149 1.43 11.21 5.97
CA ARG A 149 1.49 9.96 6.74
C ARG A 149 1.05 10.18 8.19
N ASP A 150 1.53 11.22 8.83
CA ASP A 150 1.14 11.59 10.18
C ASP A 150 -0.37 11.87 10.25
N ALA A 151 -0.92 12.63 9.32
CA ALA A 151 -2.36 12.90 9.26
C ALA A 151 -3.20 11.62 9.10
N ILE A 152 -2.75 10.69 8.24
CA ILE A 152 -3.41 9.40 8.03
C ILE A 152 -3.34 8.52 9.28
N SER A 153 -2.20 8.48 9.99
CA SER A 153 -2.03 7.67 11.20
C SER A 153 -2.98 8.10 12.33
N HIS A 154 -3.41 9.35 12.33
CA HIS A 154 -4.37 9.90 13.29
C HIS A 154 -5.84 9.74 12.87
N LEU A 155 -6.11 9.11 11.73
CA LEU A 155 -7.48 8.75 11.38
C LEU A 155 -7.95 7.54 12.20
N PRO A 156 -9.22 7.49 12.59
CA PRO A 156 -9.85 6.27 13.09
C PRO A 156 -9.63 5.12 12.07
N GLU A 157 -9.47 3.91 12.58
CA GLU A 157 -9.14 2.73 11.74
C GLU A 157 -10.18 2.46 10.67
N ASN A 158 -11.48 2.63 10.98
CA ASN A 158 -12.60 2.49 10.05
C ASN A 158 -12.54 3.46 8.87
N TYR A 159 -11.87 4.61 9.01
CA TYR A 159 -11.62 5.57 7.93
C TYR A 159 -10.27 5.33 7.27
N ARG A 160 -9.24 5.02 8.07
CA ARG A 160 -7.87 4.83 7.60
C ARG A 160 -7.73 3.65 6.66
N VAL A 161 -8.26 2.49 7.06
CA VAL A 161 -8.10 1.24 6.28
C VAL A 161 -8.69 1.35 4.87
N PRO A 162 -9.98 1.69 4.66
CA PRO A 162 -10.52 1.79 3.31
C PRO A 162 -9.87 2.90 2.49
N LEU A 163 -9.47 4.01 3.11
CA LEU A 163 -8.76 5.10 2.42
C LEU A 163 -7.39 4.60 1.88
N VAL A 164 -6.61 3.92 2.71
CA VAL A 164 -5.28 3.42 2.35
C VAL A 164 -5.39 2.33 1.28
N LEU A 165 -6.34 1.41 1.40
CA LEU A 165 -6.60 0.39 0.39
C LEU A 165 -6.98 1.01 -0.96
N ARG A 166 -7.75 2.12 -0.96
CA ARG A 166 -8.13 2.82 -2.20
C ARG A 166 -6.97 3.51 -2.87
N TYR A 167 -6.20 4.32 -2.12
CA TYR A 167 -5.24 5.25 -2.71
C TYR A 167 -3.81 4.72 -2.75
N TYR A 168 -3.45 3.83 -1.85
CA TYR A 168 -2.15 3.20 -1.81
C TYR A 168 -2.16 1.77 -2.34
N GLY A 169 -3.23 1.03 -2.01
CA GLY A 169 -3.46 -0.34 -2.50
C GLY A 169 -4.05 -0.39 -3.91
N GLU A 170 -4.53 0.73 -4.46
CA GLU A 170 -5.14 0.86 -5.79
C GLU A 170 -6.39 -0.03 -6.00
N LEU A 171 -7.05 -0.42 -4.90
CA LEU A 171 -8.22 -1.27 -4.95
C LEU A 171 -9.48 -0.50 -5.33
N SER A 172 -10.38 -1.13 -6.05
CA SER A 172 -11.73 -0.63 -6.31
C SER A 172 -12.59 -0.68 -5.04
N TYR A 173 -13.69 0.06 -5.01
CA TYR A 173 -14.63 0.01 -3.89
C TYR A 173 -15.23 -1.38 -3.68
N ASP A 174 -15.44 -2.14 -4.76
CA ASP A 174 -15.93 -3.51 -4.70
C ASP A 174 -14.90 -4.45 -4.07
N GLU A 175 -13.64 -4.35 -4.47
CA GLU A 175 -12.53 -5.14 -3.88
C GLU A 175 -12.32 -4.81 -2.40
N ILE A 176 -12.40 -3.52 -2.03
CA ILE A 176 -12.32 -3.09 -0.62
C ILE A 176 -13.51 -3.65 0.16
N GLY A 177 -14.72 -3.58 -0.41
CA GLY A 177 -15.93 -4.15 0.18
C GLY A 177 -15.79 -5.65 0.46
N GLN A 178 -15.28 -6.41 -0.52
CA GLN A 178 -15.00 -7.84 -0.35
C GLN A 178 -13.97 -8.13 0.76
N GLN A 179 -12.89 -7.34 0.84
CA GLN A 179 -11.86 -7.54 1.87
C GLN A 179 -12.34 -7.21 3.29
N LEU A 180 -13.19 -6.18 3.41
CA LEU A 180 -13.67 -5.68 4.69
C LEU A 180 -15.03 -6.25 5.11
N ASP A 181 -15.67 -7.03 4.23
CA ASP A 181 -17.06 -7.52 4.39
C ASP A 181 -18.06 -6.35 4.50
N LEU A 182 -17.94 -5.37 3.60
CA LEU A 182 -18.76 -4.16 3.56
C LEU A 182 -19.40 -3.97 2.18
N GLN A 183 -20.55 -3.32 2.18
CA GLN A 183 -21.18 -2.91 0.92
C GLN A 183 -20.38 -1.78 0.24
N LYS A 184 -20.30 -1.79 -1.10
CA LYS A 184 -19.60 -0.79 -1.91
C LYS A 184 -19.95 0.66 -1.53
N ASN A 185 -21.24 0.96 -1.39
CA ASN A 185 -21.72 2.30 -1.07
C ASN A 185 -21.27 2.76 0.32
N TYR A 186 -21.17 1.82 1.27
CA TYR A 186 -20.64 2.12 2.60
C TYR A 186 -19.14 2.40 2.55
N VAL A 187 -18.36 1.62 1.79
CA VAL A 187 -16.94 1.91 1.55
C VAL A 187 -16.75 3.32 0.97
N ALA A 188 -17.57 3.70 -0.03
CA ALA A 188 -17.51 5.04 -0.62
C ALA A 188 -17.75 6.14 0.42
N ALA A 189 -18.73 5.96 1.30
CA ALA A 189 -19.04 6.90 2.37
C ALA A 189 -17.89 7.00 3.41
N LEU A 190 -17.26 5.88 3.80
CA LEU A 190 -16.11 5.89 4.70
C LEU A 190 -14.92 6.64 4.09
N ILE A 191 -14.62 6.41 2.81
CA ILE A 191 -13.53 7.10 2.10
C ILE A 191 -13.84 8.60 1.97
N PHE A 192 -15.09 8.98 1.71
CA PHE A 192 -15.49 10.37 1.65
C PHE A 192 -15.26 11.09 3.00
N ARG A 193 -15.71 10.49 4.11
CA ARG A 193 -15.47 11.03 5.48
C ARG A 193 -13.99 11.08 5.82
N ALA A 194 -13.22 10.03 5.49
CA ALA A 194 -11.78 10.03 5.67
C ALA A 194 -11.10 11.21 4.97
N LYS A 195 -11.50 11.52 3.73
CA LYS A 195 -10.99 12.69 2.98
C LYS A 195 -11.36 14.02 3.61
N GLN A 196 -12.57 14.14 4.17
CA GLN A 196 -12.97 15.36 4.89
C GLN A 196 -12.11 15.56 6.14
N GLU A 197 -11.90 14.51 6.93
CA GLU A 197 -11.06 14.56 8.12
C GLU A 197 -9.60 14.91 7.78
N LEU A 198 -9.03 14.35 6.71
CA LEU A 198 -7.70 14.70 6.26
C LEU A 198 -7.60 16.15 5.84
N ARG A 199 -8.57 16.67 5.07
CA ARG A 199 -8.58 18.08 4.67
C ARG A 199 -8.62 19.00 5.88
N ARG A 200 -9.43 18.67 6.89
CA ARG A 200 -9.52 19.42 8.13
C ARG A 200 -8.17 19.44 8.87
N LYS A 201 -7.52 18.27 9.01
CA LYS A 201 -6.23 18.15 9.70
C LYS A 201 -5.09 18.88 8.97
N LEU A 202 -5.01 18.74 7.65
CA LEU A 202 -3.96 19.37 6.84
C LEU A 202 -4.20 20.87 6.66
N GLY A 203 -5.46 21.32 6.52
CA GLY A 203 -5.79 22.72 6.39
C GLY A 203 -5.57 23.57 7.66
N HIS A 204 -5.56 22.97 8.86
CA HIS A 204 -5.23 23.67 10.10
C HIS A 204 -3.72 23.87 10.33
N ARG A 205 -2.86 23.15 9.59
CA ARG A 205 -1.40 23.24 9.70
C ARG A 205 -0.77 24.26 8.74
N SER A 206 -1.55 24.81 7.80
CA SER A 206 -1.09 25.80 6.80
C SER A 206 -1.37 27.25 7.21
N LYS A 207 -1.67 27.52 8.50
CA LYS A 207 -1.82 28.88 9.05
C LYS A 207 -0.74 29.19 10.07
#